data_43f6068483bf7081ce9b880b5abe1999
#
_entry.id   43f6068483bf7081ce9b880b5abe1999
#
_cell.length_a   1.000
_cell.length_b   1.000
_cell.length_c   1.000
_cell.angle_alpha   90.00
_cell.angle_beta   90.00
_cell.angle_gamma   90.00
#
_symmetry.space_group_name_H-M   'P 1'
#
loop_
_entity.id
_entity.type
_entity.pdbx_description
1 polymer ?
#
loop_
_entity_poly.entity_id
_entity_poly.type
_entity_poly.pdbx_seq_one_letter_code
_entity_poly.pdbx_strand_id
1 'polypeptide(L)'
;MKKHLLVILLIITQIAQAQTILEDQFQFNFLALNPAMAGARETFSLNAMLGNQFNGSLKPQQIYQLFSADGAIQQGRGGLALQAFNSNISGLNNSGVKAAYAYRKKFGELFTFGIGADAGFIYQPTILAGLGLKQMYSYAGLGGLITAERFFLGLSKPVLFMNSEGLYNSKKPFYTQLGISLGDYKSTMLNLSALIETNKSVGNNFYLNAKAWFNQKFGLGVSYRSQEVNGARTGKVVPMAELQISEAIRLGLSYDPKPATYSTGTTQGNFKQNGILQLYFRYEGRQDTRSTNRLKFY
;
A
#
# COMPACT_ATOMS: atom_id res chain seq x y z
N MET A 1 -37.20 17.65 -15.59
CA MET A 1 -36.61 17.48 -14.26
C MET A 1 -36.22 16.04 -13.95
N LYS A 2 -37.05 15.02 -14.08
CA LYS A 2 -36.73 13.62 -13.78
C LYS A 2 -35.54 13.05 -14.59
N LYS A 3 -35.39 13.42 -15.88
CA LYS A 3 -34.27 12.96 -16.73
C LYS A 3 -32.93 13.53 -16.34
N HIS A 4 -32.88 14.78 -15.88
CA HIS A 4 -31.64 15.41 -15.40
C HIS A 4 -31.24 14.87 -14.04
N LEU A 5 -32.20 14.50 -13.18
CA LEU A 5 -31.91 13.85 -11.89
C LEU A 5 -31.27 12.45 -12.09
N LEU A 6 -31.73 11.72 -13.11
CA LEU A 6 -31.21 10.40 -13.46
C LEU A 6 -29.77 10.49 -14.00
N VAL A 7 -29.47 11.50 -14.81
CA VAL A 7 -28.11 11.77 -15.32
C VAL A 7 -27.15 12.18 -14.17
N ILE A 8 -27.61 12.99 -13.23
CA ILE A 8 -26.84 13.38 -12.05
C ILE A 8 -26.59 12.16 -11.14
N LEU A 9 -27.58 11.28 -10.96
CA LEU A 9 -27.43 10.04 -10.19
C LEU A 9 -26.41 9.08 -10.85
N LEU A 10 -26.41 8.98 -12.17
CA LEU A 10 -25.48 8.17 -12.97
C LEU A 10 -24.03 8.71 -12.90
N ILE A 11 -23.83 10.02 -12.81
CA ILE A 11 -22.51 10.64 -12.69
C ILE A 11 -21.93 10.41 -11.29
N ILE A 12 -22.76 10.40 -10.24
CA ILE A 12 -22.34 10.22 -8.85
C ILE A 12 -21.79 8.79 -8.61
N THR A 13 -22.25 7.77 -9.34
CA THR A 13 -21.79 6.38 -9.18
C THR A 13 -20.40 6.12 -9.76
N GLN A 14 -19.83 7.02 -10.56
CA GLN A 14 -18.56 6.85 -11.25
C GLN A 14 -17.31 7.23 -10.39
N ILE A 15 -17.49 7.90 -9.24
CA ILE A 15 -16.37 8.53 -8.51
C ILE A 15 -15.71 7.58 -7.49
N ALA A 16 -16.20 6.34 -7.34
CA ALA A 16 -15.95 5.52 -6.16
C ALA A 16 -14.67 4.66 -6.17
N GLN A 17 -13.81 4.67 -7.20
CA GLN A 17 -12.82 3.60 -7.41
C GLN A 17 -11.32 4.00 -7.33
N ALA A 18 -10.97 5.22 -6.96
CA ALA A 18 -9.59 5.72 -7.11
C ALA A 18 -8.58 5.32 -6.00
N GLN A 19 -8.97 4.57 -4.97
CA GLN A 19 -8.10 4.31 -3.80
C GLN A 19 -7.41 2.94 -3.77
N THR A 20 -7.70 2.04 -4.68
CA THR A 20 -7.31 0.61 -4.61
C THR A 20 -5.82 0.33 -4.88
N ILE A 21 -5.04 1.30 -5.37
CA ILE A 21 -3.68 1.04 -5.87
C ILE A 21 -2.63 0.99 -4.76
N LEU A 22 -2.79 1.75 -3.68
CA LEU A 22 -1.87 1.72 -2.52
C LEU A 22 -1.91 0.38 -1.80
N GLU A 23 -3.07 -0.23 -1.72
CA GLU A 23 -3.31 -1.50 -1.05
C GLU A 23 -2.76 -2.68 -1.86
N ASP A 24 -2.78 -2.57 -3.17
CA ASP A 24 -2.27 -3.60 -4.07
C ASP A 24 -0.77 -3.84 -3.95
N GLN A 25 -0.02 -2.92 -3.34
CA GLN A 25 1.44 -2.99 -3.21
C GLN A 25 1.94 -3.11 -1.77
N PHE A 26 1.05 -3.35 -0.81
CA PHE A 26 1.40 -3.37 0.61
C PHE A 26 2.53 -4.35 0.96
N GLN A 27 2.66 -5.46 0.21
CA GLN A 27 3.69 -6.47 0.43
C GLN A 27 5.12 -5.94 0.30
N PHE A 28 5.30 -4.83 -0.41
CA PHE A 28 6.61 -4.21 -0.57
C PHE A 28 6.82 -3.04 0.40
N ASN A 29 5.74 -2.40 0.87
CA ASN A 29 5.82 -1.25 1.74
C ASN A 29 4.65 -1.14 2.73
N PHE A 30 4.75 -1.82 3.87
CA PHE A 30 3.75 -1.75 4.94
C PHE A 30 3.62 -0.36 5.56
N LEU A 31 4.68 0.46 5.50
CA LEU A 31 4.68 1.84 5.98
C LEU A 31 3.61 2.70 5.27
N ALA A 32 3.30 2.39 4.00
CA ALA A 32 2.28 3.12 3.26
C ALA A 32 0.90 3.06 3.95
N LEU A 33 0.62 1.96 4.65
CA LEU A 33 -0.67 1.70 5.29
C LEU A 33 -0.67 1.90 6.81
N ASN A 34 0.50 1.81 7.47
CA ASN A 34 0.56 1.87 8.93
C ASN A 34 1.72 2.76 9.42
N PRO A 35 1.43 3.93 10.01
CA PRO A 35 2.46 4.84 10.49
C PRO A 35 3.32 4.26 11.61
N ALA A 36 2.86 3.26 12.37
CA ALA A 36 3.67 2.59 13.38
C ALA A 36 4.85 1.78 12.80
N MET A 37 4.87 1.55 11.49
CA MET A 37 5.97 0.92 10.76
C MET A 37 7.16 1.86 10.51
N ALA A 38 7.03 3.18 10.70
CA ALA A 38 8.10 4.14 10.48
C ALA A 38 9.34 3.78 11.32
N GLY A 39 10.51 3.54 10.68
CA GLY A 39 11.76 3.12 11.33
C GLY A 39 11.72 1.74 12.00
N ALA A 40 10.74 0.87 11.68
CA ALA A 40 10.62 -0.46 12.30
C ALA A 40 11.78 -1.40 11.93
N ARG A 41 12.50 -1.13 10.84
CA ARG A 41 13.69 -1.87 10.43
C ARG A 41 14.95 -1.56 11.25
N GLU A 42 14.87 -0.54 12.10
CA GLU A 42 16.02 -0.04 12.90
C GLU A 42 17.22 0.45 12.04
N THR A 43 17.00 0.67 10.75
CA THR A 43 17.98 1.24 9.80
C THR A 43 17.33 2.31 8.94
N PHE A 44 18.15 3.13 8.26
CA PHE A 44 17.62 4.04 7.24
C PHE A 44 17.25 3.26 6.00
N SER A 45 16.08 3.53 5.45
CA SER A 45 15.52 2.83 4.29
C SER A 45 14.91 3.83 3.30
N LEU A 46 15.21 3.63 2.03
CA LEU A 46 14.53 4.29 0.90
C LEU A 46 13.80 3.24 0.10
N ASN A 47 12.55 3.52 -0.24
CA ASN A 47 11.75 2.64 -1.09
C ASN A 47 11.16 3.46 -2.24
N ALA A 48 11.21 2.91 -3.45
CA ALA A 48 10.53 3.44 -4.61
C ALA A 48 9.73 2.34 -5.28
N MET A 49 8.51 2.65 -5.68
CA MET A 49 7.60 1.73 -6.34
C MET A 49 7.02 2.40 -7.56
N LEU A 50 7.03 1.71 -8.68
CA LEU A 50 6.50 2.15 -9.96
C LEU A 50 5.54 1.08 -10.47
N GLY A 51 4.32 1.47 -10.80
CA GLY A 51 3.34 0.60 -11.43
C GLY A 51 2.87 1.22 -12.74
N ASN A 52 2.93 0.47 -13.83
CA ASN A 52 2.50 0.93 -15.15
C ASN A 52 1.54 -0.08 -15.76
N GLN A 53 0.44 0.42 -16.29
CA GLN A 53 -0.49 -0.34 -17.12
C GLN A 53 -0.29 0.06 -18.59
N PHE A 54 0.06 -0.91 -19.43
CA PHE A 54 0.25 -0.72 -20.86
C PHE A 54 -0.97 -1.27 -21.61
N ASN A 55 -1.56 -0.50 -22.48
CA ASN A 55 -2.72 -0.89 -23.29
C ASN A 55 -2.35 -1.04 -24.77
N GLY A 56 -1.42 -1.97 -25.07
CA GLY A 56 -0.97 -2.20 -26.46
C GLY A 56 -0.25 -1.03 -27.11
N SER A 57 -0.12 0.09 -26.43
CA SER A 57 0.62 1.30 -26.82
C SER A 57 1.78 1.50 -25.86
N LEU A 58 2.86 2.08 -26.30
CA LEU A 58 3.99 2.46 -25.44
C LEU A 58 3.63 3.55 -24.40
N LYS A 59 2.43 4.15 -24.51
CA LYS A 59 1.94 5.14 -23.54
C LYS A 59 1.19 4.41 -22.44
N PRO A 60 1.63 4.49 -21.17
CA PRO A 60 0.93 3.89 -20.05
C PRO A 60 -0.41 4.60 -19.84
N GLN A 61 -1.49 3.83 -19.65
CA GLN A 61 -2.83 4.38 -19.32
C GLN A 61 -2.96 4.72 -17.83
N GLN A 62 -2.27 3.96 -17.00
CA GLN A 62 -2.23 4.20 -15.56
C GLN A 62 -0.78 4.18 -15.12
N ILE A 63 -0.41 5.19 -14.36
CA ILE A 63 0.92 5.29 -13.75
C ILE A 63 0.70 5.42 -12.25
N TYR A 64 1.47 4.66 -11.49
CA TYR A 64 1.52 4.77 -10.06
C TYR A 64 2.98 4.87 -9.60
N GLN A 65 3.24 5.82 -8.73
CA GLN A 65 4.56 6.08 -8.18
C GLN A 65 4.42 6.27 -6.66
N LEU A 66 5.22 5.56 -5.89
CA LEU A 66 5.34 5.76 -4.45
C LEU A 66 6.82 5.84 -4.11
N PHE A 67 7.16 6.86 -3.35
CA PHE A 67 8.46 7.00 -2.74
C PHE A 67 8.30 7.07 -1.22
N SER A 68 9.15 6.39 -0.46
CA SER A 68 9.22 6.54 0.98
C SER A 68 10.64 6.50 1.48
N ALA A 69 10.91 7.29 2.50
CA ALA A 69 12.14 7.28 3.28
C ALA A 69 11.77 7.11 4.75
N ASP A 70 12.40 6.20 5.45
CA ASP A 70 12.17 6.02 6.88
C ASP A 70 13.47 5.65 7.61
N GLY A 71 13.51 5.94 8.89
CA GLY A 71 14.65 5.62 9.71
C GLY A 71 14.34 5.61 11.19
N ALA A 72 15.09 4.79 11.92
CA ALA A 72 15.02 4.74 13.37
C ALA A 72 15.79 5.91 13.98
N ILE A 73 15.24 6.47 15.04
CA ILE A 73 15.85 7.49 15.89
C ILE A 73 15.85 7.02 17.35
N GLN A 74 16.55 7.72 18.23
CA GLN A 74 16.58 7.43 19.67
C GLN A 74 16.90 5.96 19.98
N GLN A 75 17.91 5.40 19.30
CA GLN A 75 18.35 4.00 19.49
C GLN A 75 17.22 2.98 19.22
N GLY A 76 16.40 3.22 18.21
CA GLY A 76 15.30 2.34 17.80
C GLY A 76 13.98 2.56 18.54
N ARG A 77 13.93 3.42 19.56
CA ARG A 77 12.68 3.73 20.27
C ARG A 77 11.75 4.62 19.45
N GLY A 78 12.31 5.52 18.66
CA GLY A 78 11.57 6.36 17.73
C GLY A 78 11.78 5.96 16.28
N GLY A 79 10.88 6.36 15.41
CA GLY A 79 11.02 6.26 13.96
C GLY A 79 10.37 7.44 13.26
N LEU A 80 11.03 7.93 12.23
CA LEU A 80 10.52 8.97 11.34
C LEU A 80 10.36 8.42 9.95
N ALA A 81 9.35 8.88 9.24
CA ALA A 81 9.15 8.57 7.84
C ALA A 81 8.59 9.74 7.06
N LEU A 82 8.94 9.78 5.78
CA LEU A 82 8.36 10.65 4.77
C LEU A 82 7.91 9.80 3.60
N GLN A 83 6.73 10.08 3.07
CA GLN A 83 6.21 9.40 1.89
C GLN A 83 5.63 10.41 0.90
N ALA A 84 5.83 10.15 -0.38
CA ALA A 84 5.20 10.88 -1.47
C ALA A 84 4.65 9.87 -2.48
N PHE A 85 3.47 10.14 -3.02
CA PHE A 85 2.89 9.32 -4.06
C PHE A 85 2.30 10.17 -5.18
N ASN A 86 2.26 9.59 -6.34
CA ASN A 86 1.58 10.14 -7.51
C ASN A 86 0.90 9.00 -8.25
N SER A 87 -0.35 9.18 -8.59
CA SER A 87 -1.17 8.21 -9.30
C SER A 87 -1.95 8.93 -10.39
N ASN A 88 -1.78 8.50 -11.63
CA ASN A 88 -2.59 8.95 -12.75
C ASN A 88 -3.46 7.79 -13.23
N ILE A 89 -4.77 7.94 -13.13
CA ILE A 89 -5.76 6.96 -13.56
C ILE A 89 -6.70 7.66 -14.52
N SER A 90 -6.69 7.25 -15.78
CA SER A 90 -7.59 7.80 -16.82
C SER A 90 -7.55 9.33 -16.94
N GLY A 91 -6.33 9.92 -16.76
CA GLY A 91 -6.15 11.37 -16.83
C GLY A 91 -6.40 12.13 -15.52
N LEU A 92 -6.90 11.46 -14.49
CA LEU A 92 -7.04 12.05 -13.16
C LEU A 92 -5.76 11.82 -12.35
N ASN A 93 -5.12 12.90 -11.97
CA ASN A 93 -3.83 12.87 -11.28
C ASN A 93 -4.05 13.11 -9.79
N ASN A 94 -3.81 12.07 -8.96
CA ASN A 94 -3.83 12.15 -7.52
C ASN A 94 -2.41 12.13 -7.01
N SER A 95 -2.04 13.09 -6.18
CA SER A 95 -0.71 13.12 -5.56
C SER A 95 -0.82 13.49 -4.10
N GLY A 96 0.14 13.06 -3.32
CA GLY A 96 0.15 13.38 -1.90
C GLY A 96 1.51 13.22 -1.28
N VAL A 97 1.65 13.83 -0.11
CA VAL A 97 2.83 13.73 0.74
C VAL A 97 2.37 13.57 2.18
N LYS A 98 3.04 12.71 2.94
CA LYS A 98 2.83 12.55 4.37
C LYS A 98 4.13 12.34 5.12
N ALA A 99 4.14 12.78 6.38
CA ALA A 99 5.16 12.47 7.36
C ALA A 99 4.56 11.59 8.45
N ALA A 100 5.37 10.67 8.99
CA ALA A 100 4.96 9.80 10.07
C ALA A 100 6.01 9.79 11.19
N TYR A 101 5.53 9.64 12.41
CA TYR A 101 6.34 9.38 13.59
C TYR A 101 5.80 8.14 14.31
N ALA A 102 6.70 7.28 14.76
CA ALA A 102 6.37 6.12 15.57
C ALA A 102 7.22 6.09 16.84
N TYR A 103 6.60 5.66 17.94
CA TYR A 103 7.26 5.38 19.20
C TYR A 103 7.12 3.90 19.54
N ARG A 104 8.23 3.28 20.01
CA ARG A 104 8.29 1.86 20.34
C ARG A 104 8.84 1.63 21.74
N LYS A 105 8.28 0.62 22.40
CA LYS A 105 8.74 0.16 23.70
C LYS A 105 8.84 -1.37 23.68
N LYS A 106 10.00 -1.86 24.15
CA LYS A 106 10.19 -3.29 24.35
C LYS A 106 9.48 -3.75 25.62
N PHE A 107 8.80 -4.89 25.53
CA PHE A 107 8.20 -5.59 26.67
C PHE A 107 8.85 -6.96 26.79
N GLY A 108 9.68 -7.13 27.82
CA GLY A 108 10.54 -8.28 27.93
C GLY A 108 11.54 -8.38 26.77
N GLU A 109 11.96 -9.59 26.47
CA GLU A 109 12.90 -9.88 25.37
C GLU A 109 12.17 -10.21 24.03
N LEU A 110 10.89 -10.62 24.10
CA LEU A 110 10.17 -11.19 22.98
C LEU A 110 9.38 -10.18 22.18
N PHE A 111 8.75 -9.20 22.82
CA PHE A 111 7.79 -8.31 22.17
C PHE A 111 8.24 -6.86 22.15
N THR A 112 7.92 -6.19 21.06
CA THR A 112 8.01 -4.73 20.93
C THR A 112 6.65 -4.19 20.54
N PHE A 113 6.15 -3.23 21.29
CA PHE A 113 4.91 -2.51 21.00
C PHE A 113 5.25 -1.15 20.43
N GLY A 114 4.55 -0.78 19.35
CA GLY A 114 4.70 0.50 18.68
C GLY A 114 3.36 1.19 18.49
N ILE A 115 3.36 2.49 18.60
CA ILE A 115 2.27 3.36 18.17
C ILE A 115 2.83 4.38 17.21
N GLY A 116 2.05 4.79 16.22
CA GLY A 116 2.48 5.78 15.23
C GLY A 116 1.34 6.67 14.81
N ALA A 117 1.71 7.87 14.40
CA ALA A 117 0.79 8.83 13.79
C ALA A 117 1.40 9.35 12.50
N ASP A 118 0.56 9.66 11.53
CA ASP A 118 0.94 10.36 10.30
C ASP A 118 0.02 11.55 10.04
N ALA A 119 0.55 12.51 9.30
CA ALA A 119 -0.21 13.63 8.77
C ALA A 119 0.33 14.01 7.39
N GLY A 120 -0.54 14.50 6.53
CA GLY A 120 -0.17 14.85 5.18
C GLY A 120 -1.23 15.59 4.41
N PHE A 121 -0.93 15.78 3.13
CA PHE A 121 -1.80 16.42 2.16
C PHE A 121 -2.00 15.52 0.95
N ILE A 122 -3.23 15.50 0.45
CA ILE A 122 -3.61 14.87 -0.82
C ILE A 122 -4.13 15.96 -1.73
N TYR A 123 -3.55 16.04 -2.91
CA TYR A 123 -4.05 16.83 -4.03
C TYR A 123 -4.85 15.92 -4.95
N GLN A 124 -6.11 16.26 -5.17
CA GLN A 124 -7.00 15.49 -6.00
C GLN A 124 -7.90 16.39 -6.85
N PRO A 125 -7.80 16.32 -8.17
CA PRO A 125 -8.74 16.99 -9.04
C PRO A 125 -10.12 16.31 -8.95
N THR A 126 -11.15 17.10 -8.73
CA THR A 126 -12.53 16.64 -8.76
C THR A 126 -13.22 17.27 -9.97
N ILE A 127 -13.88 16.47 -10.79
CA ILE A 127 -14.72 16.97 -11.88
C ILE A 127 -16.14 17.09 -11.33
N LEU A 128 -16.60 18.30 -11.10
CA LEU A 128 -17.99 18.58 -10.70
C LEU A 128 -18.67 19.35 -11.83
N ALA A 129 -19.75 18.80 -12.38
CA ALA A 129 -20.56 19.42 -13.46
C ALA A 129 -19.73 19.94 -14.66
N GLY A 130 -18.69 19.21 -15.07
CA GLY A 130 -17.81 19.59 -16.18
C GLY A 130 -16.71 20.61 -15.84
N LEU A 131 -16.70 21.12 -14.62
CA LEU A 131 -15.64 22.01 -14.12
C LEU A 131 -14.60 21.17 -13.36
N GLY A 132 -13.34 21.24 -13.78
CA GLY A 132 -12.20 20.64 -13.05
C GLY A 132 -11.86 21.48 -11.83
N LEU A 133 -12.27 21.03 -10.66
CA LEU A 133 -11.87 21.64 -9.38
C LEU A 133 -10.64 20.94 -8.85
N LYS A 134 -9.61 21.72 -8.54
CA LYS A 134 -8.40 21.24 -7.88
C LYS A 134 -8.59 21.38 -6.37
N GLN A 135 -8.58 20.28 -5.65
CA GLN A 135 -8.78 20.31 -4.20
C GLN A 135 -7.58 19.70 -3.50
N MET A 136 -7.15 20.36 -2.43
CA MET A 136 -6.12 19.87 -1.54
C MET A 136 -6.75 19.56 -0.17
N TYR A 137 -6.55 18.34 0.30
CA TYR A 137 -7.06 17.87 1.58
C TYR A 137 -5.92 17.57 2.52
N SER A 138 -6.00 18.07 3.75
CA SER A 138 -5.15 17.62 4.85
C SER A 138 -5.79 16.42 5.55
N TYR A 139 -4.97 15.47 5.97
CA TYR A 139 -5.43 14.29 6.70
C TYR A 139 -4.44 13.88 7.77
N ALA A 140 -4.91 13.10 8.74
CA ALA A 140 -4.10 12.50 9.78
C ALA A 140 -4.58 11.08 10.04
N GLY A 141 -3.65 10.21 10.38
CA GLY A 141 -3.90 8.81 10.67
C GLY A 141 -3.16 8.32 11.92
N LEU A 142 -3.56 7.15 12.38
CA LEU A 142 -2.97 6.46 13.52
C LEU A 142 -2.73 4.99 13.21
N GLY A 143 -1.74 4.40 13.89
CA GLY A 143 -1.45 2.98 13.80
C GLY A 143 -0.85 2.41 15.07
N GLY A 144 -1.00 1.11 15.23
CA GLY A 144 -0.38 0.30 16.26
C GLY A 144 0.37 -0.86 15.64
N LEU A 145 1.42 -1.33 16.30
CA LEU A 145 2.27 -2.42 15.84
C LEU A 145 2.74 -3.24 17.04
N ILE A 146 2.62 -4.54 16.91
CA ILE A 146 3.24 -5.51 17.81
C ILE A 146 4.19 -6.35 16.96
N THR A 147 5.44 -6.43 17.39
CA THR A 147 6.44 -7.27 16.70
C THR A 147 7.09 -8.23 17.69
N ALA A 148 7.35 -9.43 17.22
CA ALA A 148 8.19 -10.43 17.85
C ALA A 148 9.26 -10.88 16.85
N GLU A 149 10.16 -11.80 17.21
CA GLU A 149 11.28 -12.22 16.35
C GLU A 149 10.83 -12.66 14.94
N ARG A 150 9.71 -13.39 14.84
CA ARG A 150 9.21 -13.97 13.58
C ARG A 150 7.77 -13.61 13.24
N PHE A 151 7.19 -12.67 13.96
CA PHE A 151 5.78 -12.33 13.84
C PHE A 151 5.57 -10.83 13.98
N PHE A 152 4.59 -10.31 13.26
CA PHE A 152 4.06 -8.97 13.51
C PHE A 152 2.54 -8.92 13.38
N LEU A 153 1.95 -8.03 14.15
CA LEU A 153 0.54 -7.62 14.05
C LEU A 153 0.49 -6.10 13.99
N GLY A 154 -0.09 -5.57 12.92
CA GLY A 154 -0.32 -4.14 12.73
C GLY A 154 -1.82 -3.83 12.64
N LEU A 155 -2.22 -2.74 13.28
CA LEU A 155 -3.55 -2.16 13.16
C LEU A 155 -3.41 -0.70 12.76
N SER A 156 -4.18 -0.23 11.78
CA SER A 156 -4.07 1.17 11.38
C SER A 156 -5.35 1.74 10.78
N LYS A 157 -5.48 3.04 10.94
CA LYS A 157 -6.49 3.87 10.30
C LYS A 157 -5.80 5.09 9.70
N PRO A 158 -5.28 4.98 8.44
CA PRO A 158 -4.46 6.02 7.80
C PRO A 158 -5.20 7.33 7.58
N VAL A 159 -6.53 7.29 7.53
CA VAL A 159 -7.38 8.48 7.42
C VAL A 159 -8.35 8.47 8.59
N LEU A 160 -7.89 8.92 9.75
CA LEU A 160 -8.73 9.11 10.93
C LEU A 160 -9.48 10.46 10.83
N PHE A 161 -8.77 11.53 10.48
CA PHE A 161 -9.29 12.86 10.23
C PHE A 161 -8.93 13.29 8.82
N MET A 162 -9.86 13.95 8.13
CA MET A 162 -9.65 14.57 6.83
C MET A 162 -10.48 15.86 6.78
N ASN A 163 -9.84 16.93 6.36
CA ASN A 163 -10.50 18.21 6.18
C ASN A 163 -11.21 18.22 4.80
N SER A 164 -12.25 17.42 4.65
CA SER A 164 -13.10 17.41 3.46
C SER A 164 -14.56 17.35 3.87
N GLU A 165 -15.33 18.31 3.45
CA GLU A 165 -16.79 18.24 3.47
C GLU A 165 -17.23 17.66 2.13
N GLY A 166 -17.84 16.47 2.13
CA GLY A 166 -18.42 15.89 0.91
C GLY A 166 -18.01 14.45 0.60
N LEU A 167 -18.00 14.08 -0.66
CA LEU A 167 -17.92 12.74 -1.26
C LEU A 167 -16.76 11.84 -0.76
N TYR A 168 -15.70 12.42 -0.19
CA TYR A 168 -14.54 11.71 0.33
C TYR A 168 -14.66 11.17 1.76
N ASN A 169 -15.65 11.61 2.52
CA ASN A 169 -15.80 11.21 3.93
C ASN A 169 -16.23 9.74 4.11
N SER A 170 -16.63 9.07 3.03
CA SER A 170 -17.15 7.70 3.07
C SER A 170 -16.09 6.59 3.08
N LYS A 171 -14.83 6.89 2.73
CA LYS A 171 -13.78 5.88 2.57
C LYS A 171 -12.65 6.07 3.59
N LYS A 172 -12.88 5.61 4.82
CA LYS A 172 -11.87 5.59 5.88
C LYS A 172 -11.58 4.13 6.26
N PRO A 173 -10.76 3.41 5.49
CA PRO A 173 -10.49 2.02 5.74
C PRO A 173 -9.78 1.83 7.06
N PHE A 174 -10.05 0.69 7.70
CA PHE A 174 -9.28 0.17 8.81
C PHE A 174 -8.49 -1.03 8.31
N TYR A 175 -7.18 -1.03 8.56
CA TYR A 175 -6.29 -2.10 8.13
C TYR A 175 -5.84 -2.94 9.30
N THR A 176 -5.91 -4.26 9.12
CA THR A 176 -5.26 -5.25 9.97
C THR A 176 -4.17 -5.93 9.16
N GLN A 177 -2.95 -5.90 9.65
CA GLN A 177 -1.76 -6.45 9.00
C GLN A 177 -1.18 -7.56 9.87
N LEU A 178 -0.88 -8.69 9.27
CA LEU A 178 -0.29 -9.84 9.94
C LEU A 178 0.89 -10.35 9.12
N GLY A 179 1.91 -10.88 9.78
CA GLY A 179 2.98 -11.57 9.09
C GLY A 179 3.76 -12.52 9.98
N ILE A 180 4.22 -13.61 9.38
CA ILE A 180 5.04 -14.62 10.01
C ILE A 180 6.16 -15.08 9.08
N SER A 181 7.38 -15.26 9.61
CA SER A 181 8.52 -15.87 8.91
C SER A 181 8.81 -17.25 9.46
N LEU A 182 8.93 -18.20 8.58
CA LEU A 182 9.21 -19.60 8.87
C LEU A 182 10.50 -20.04 8.16
N GLY A 183 11.25 -20.95 8.77
CA GLY A 183 12.48 -21.49 8.19
C GLY A 183 13.76 -20.79 8.66
N ASP A 184 14.85 -21.02 7.92
CA ASP A 184 16.16 -20.47 8.23
C ASP A 184 16.53 -19.37 7.25
N TYR A 185 16.90 -18.21 7.80
CA TYR A 185 17.30 -17.04 7.02
C TYR A 185 18.52 -17.32 6.12
N LYS A 186 19.43 -18.19 6.51
CA LYS A 186 20.65 -18.50 5.73
C LYS A 186 20.39 -19.44 4.53
N SER A 187 19.37 -20.26 4.60
CA SER A 187 19.02 -21.22 3.54
C SER A 187 17.73 -20.85 2.84
N THR A 188 16.60 -21.20 3.44
CA THR A 188 15.27 -20.93 2.87
C THR A 188 14.37 -20.38 3.95
N MET A 189 13.77 -19.21 3.67
CA MET A 189 12.82 -18.55 4.55
C MET A 189 11.50 -18.32 3.82
N LEU A 190 10.41 -18.76 4.42
CA LEU A 190 9.05 -18.53 3.93
C LEU A 190 8.42 -17.38 4.72
N ASN A 191 8.07 -16.30 4.05
CA ASN A 191 7.33 -15.17 4.60
C ASN A 191 5.86 -15.26 4.17
N LEU A 192 4.98 -15.34 5.15
CA LEU A 192 3.55 -15.28 4.96
C LEU A 192 3.03 -13.97 5.53
N SER A 193 2.18 -13.27 4.80
CA SER A 193 1.55 -12.05 5.31
C SER A 193 0.11 -11.92 4.81
N ALA A 194 -0.70 -11.26 5.62
CA ALA A 194 -2.07 -10.94 5.32
C ALA A 194 -2.36 -9.47 5.59
N LEU A 195 -3.19 -8.87 4.76
CA LEU A 195 -3.81 -7.58 4.96
C LEU A 195 -5.32 -7.75 4.86
N ILE A 196 -6.03 -7.26 5.86
CA ILE A 196 -7.48 -7.16 5.87
C ILE A 196 -7.82 -5.68 5.86
N GLU A 197 -8.53 -5.27 4.84
CA GLU A 197 -9.12 -3.94 4.75
C GLU A 197 -10.60 -4.02 5.10
N THR A 198 -10.99 -3.30 6.13
CA THR A 198 -12.40 -3.17 6.53
C THR A 198 -12.89 -1.77 6.21
N ASN A 199 -13.88 -1.68 5.34
CA ASN A 199 -14.48 -0.42 4.93
C ASN A 199 -16.00 -0.52 4.95
N LYS A 200 -16.65 0.31 5.75
CA LYS A 200 -18.11 0.30 5.91
C LYS A 200 -18.88 0.58 4.61
N SER A 201 -18.25 1.27 3.66
CA SER A 201 -18.94 1.71 2.43
C SER A 201 -18.68 0.81 1.22
N VAL A 202 -17.60 0.01 1.23
CA VAL A 202 -17.15 -0.76 0.05
C VAL A 202 -17.09 -2.26 0.34
N GLY A 203 -17.20 -2.66 1.63
CA GLY A 203 -17.03 -4.05 2.04
C GLY A 203 -15.61 -4.37 2.52
N ASN A 204 -15.32 -5.64 2.73
CA ASN A 204 -14.04 -6.12 3.24
C ASN A 204 -13.19 -6.71 2.13
N ASN A 205 -11.95 -6.27 2.03
CA ASN A 205 -10.95 -6.83 1.11
C ASN A 205 -9.91 -7.64 1.86
N PHE A 206 -9.43 -8.73 1.25
CA PHE A 206 -8.44 -9.62 1.82
C PHE A 206 -7.29 -9.80 0.85
N TYR A 207 -6.08 -9.67 1.36
CA TYR A 207 -4.84 -9.85 0.60
C TYR A 207 -3.96 -10.83 1.36
N LEU A 208 -3.53 -11.90 0.70
CA LEU A 208 -2.67 -12.92 1.28
C LEU A 208 -1.41 -13.02 0.43
N ASN A 209 -0.24 -12.99 1.06
CA ASN A 209 1.04 -13.15 0.39
C ASN A 209 1.80 -14.35 0.95
N ALA A 210 2.41 -15.09 0.05
CA ALA A 210 3.38 -16.11 0.37
C ALA A 210 4.64 -15.86 -0.48
N LYS A 211 5.81 -15.75 0.18
CA LYS A 211 7.09 -15.48 -0.48
C LYS A 211 8.18 -16.34 0.13
N ALA A 212 8.84 -17.12 -0.70
CA ALA A 212 10.01 -17.91 -0.33
C ALA A 212 11.29 -17.20 -0.76
N TRP A 213 12.22 -17.04 0.18
CA TRP A 213 13.56 -16.52 -0.05
C TRP A 213 14.57 -17.65 -0.05
N PHE A 214 15.47 -17.65 -1.01
CA PHE A 214 16.54 -18.63 -1.19
C PHE A 214 17.90 -17.95 -1.01
N ASN A 215 18.70 -18.46 -0.07
CA ASN A 215 20.06 -17.97 0.24
C ASN A 215 20.14 -16.45 0.43
N GLN A 216 19.07 -15.81 0.93
CA GLN A 216 18.95 -14.35 1.09
C GLN A 216 19.10 -13.51 -0.19
N LYS A 217 19.22 -14.17 -1.37
CA LYS A 217 19.50 -13.48 -2.64
C LYS A 217 18.30 -13.40 -3.55
N PHE A 218 17.47 -14.43 -3.57
CA PHE A 218 16.38 -14.55 -4.51
C PHE A 218 15.08 -14.90 -3.82
N GLY A 219 14.03 -14.10 -4.06
CA GLY A 219 12.70 -14.29 -3.51
C GLY A 219 11.68 -14.55 -4.61
N LEU A 220 10.86 -15.58 -4.44
CA LEU A 220 9.71 -15.86 -5.28
C LEU A 220 8.45 -15.87 -4.45
N GLY A 221 7.36 -15.32 -4.96
CA GLY A 221 6.13 -15.26 -4.21
C GLY A 221 4.90 -15.08 -5.07
N VAL A 222 3.78 -15.20 -4.39
CA VAL A 222 2.45 -14.95 -4.94
C VAL A 222 1.63 -14.12 -3.95
N SER A 223 0.80 -13.24 -4.48
CA SER A 223 -0.20 -12.50 -3.71
C SER A 223 -1.59 -12.90 -4.21
N TYR A 224 -2.43 -13.41 -3.33
CA TYR A 224 -3.86 -13.56 -3.60
C TYR A 224 -4.59 -12.33 -3.10
N ARG A 225 -5.37 -11.71 -3.97
CA ARG A 225 -6.11 -10.49 -3.68
C ARG A 225 -7.59 -10.75 -3.92
N SER A 226 -8.39 -10.64 -2.88
CA SER A 226 -9.84 -10.75 -2.93
C SER A 226 -10.47 -9.40 -2.67
N GLN A 227 -11.21 -8.88 -3.62
CA GLN A 227 -11.87 -7.60 -3.56
C GLN A 227 -13.37 -7.77 -3.76
N GLU A 228 -14.15 -6.98 -3.03
CA GLU A 228 -15.59 -6.90 -3.21
C GLU A 228 -15.91 -5.70 -4.11
N VAL A 229 -16.55 -5.99 -5.26
CA VAL A 229 -16.97 -4.98 -6.22
C VAL A 229 -18.45 -5.16 -6.50
N ASN A 230 -19.27 -4.15 -6.16
CA ASN A 230 -20.73 -4.17 -6.36
C ASN A 230 -21.42 -5.41 -5.76
N GLY A 231 -21.01 -5.84 -4.56
CA GLY A 231 -21.56 -7.00 -3.87
C GLY A 231 -21.07 -8.36 -4.40
N ALA A 232 -20.27 -8.38 -5.46
CA ALA A 232 -19.62 -9.59 -5.97
C ALA A 232 -18.16 -9.63 -5.54
N ARG A 233 -17.69 -10.78 -5.04
CA ARG A 233 -16.32 -11.00 -4.65
C ARG A 233 -15.51 -11.56 -5.82
N THR A 234 -14.44 -10.87 -6.18
CA THR A 234 -13.49 -11.30 -7.21
C THR A 234 -12.14 -11.58 -6.57
N GLY A 235 -11.47 -12.63 -7.04
CA GLY A 235 -10.13 -12.99 -6.60
C GLY A 235 -9.13 -12.96 -7.75
N LYS A 236 -7.91 -12.53 -7.48
CA LYS A 236 -6.81 -12.54 -8.45
C LYS A 236 -5.52 -12.99 -7.79
N VAL A 237 -4.64 -13.60 -8.59
CA VAL A 237 -3.31 -14.04 -8.18
C VAL A 237 -2.27 -13.19 -8.91
N VAL A 238 -1.36 -12.61 -8.14
CA VAL A 238 -0.29 -11.73 -8.61
C VAL A 238 1.05 -12.39 -8.29
N PRO A 239 1.78 -12.94 -9.27
CA PRO A 239 3.13 -13.43 -9.08
C PRO A 239 4.11 -12.29 -8.81
N MET A 240 5.14 -12.58 -8.00
CA MET A 240 6.19 -11.64 -7.66
C MET A 240 7.55 -12.32 -7.59
N ALA A 241 8.59 -11.56 -7.89
CA ALA A 241 9.98 -11.96 -7.72
C ALA A 241 10.78 -10.81 -7.11
N GLU A 242 11.76 -11.13 -6.28
CA GLU A 242 12.66 -10.16 -5.68
C GLU A 242 14.11 -10.65 -5.80
N LEU A 243 15.03 -9.73 -5.96
CA LEU A 243 16.47 -9.97 -6.06
C LEU A 243 17.21 -9.04 -5.08
N GLN A 244 17.99 -9.62 -4.18
CA GLN A 244 18.93 -8.89 -3.34
C GLN A 244 20.25 -8.75 -4.11
N ILE A 245 20.49 -7.56 -4.69
CA ILE A 245 21.69 -7.29 -5.51
C ILE A 245 22.92 -7.13 -4.62
N SER A 246 22.76 -6.46 -3.49
CA SER A 246 23.80 -6.26 -2.48
C SER A 246 23.17 -6.28 -1.10
N GLU A 247 23.96 -6.20 -0.03
CA GLU A 247 23.41 -6.09 1.34
C GLU A 247 22.46 -4.92 1.52
N ALA A 248 22.65 -3.85 0.72
CA ALA A 248 21.88 -2.61 0.82
C ALA A 248 20.79 -2.48 -0.23
N ILE A 249 20.85 -3.19 -1.36
CA ILE A 249 19.97 -2.94 -2.52
C ILE A 249 19.14 -4.17 -2.84
N ARG A 250 17.82 -3.98 -2.90
CA ARG A 250 16.84 -4.97 -3.32
C ARG A 250 15.99 -4.44 -4.46
N LEU A 251 15.76 -5.27 -5.46
CA LEU A 251 14.79 -5.04 -6.53
C LEU A 251 13.67 -6.05 -6.44
N GLY A 252 12.48 -5.63 -6.82
CA GLY A 252 11.30 -6.50 -6.90
C GLY A 252 10.49 -6.20 -8.15
N LEU A 253 9.80 -7.23 -8.59
CA LEU A 253 8.91 -7.21 -9.74
C LEU A 253 7.63 -7.94 -9.38
N SER A 254 6.49 -7.42 -9.77
CA SER A 254 5.23 -8.15 -9.75
C SER A 254 4.38 -7.83 -10.97
N TYR A 255 3.53 -8.77 -11.37
CA TYR A 255 2.65 -8.62 -12.50
C TYR A 255 1.22 -8.94 -12.11
N ASP A 256 0.34 -7.94 -12.16
CA ASP A 256 -1.10 -8.11 -11.95
C ASP A 256 -1.79 -8.36 -13.29
N PRO A 257 -2.19 -9.61 -13.60
CA PRO A 257 -2.74 -9.94 -14.90
C PRO A 257 -4.15 -9.38 -15.13
N LYS A 258 -4.86 -9.03 -14.06
CA LYS A 258 -6.23 -8.54 -14.12
C LYS A 258 -6.40 -7.39 -13.14
N PRO A 259 -6.01 -6.16 -13.51
CA PRO A 259 -6.34 -5.00 -12.71
C PRO A 259 -7.86 -4.90 -12.53
N ALA A 260 -8.32 -4.33 -11.42
CA ALA A 260 -9.75 -4.19 -11.14
C ALA A 260 -10.47 -3.53 -12.32
N THR A 261 -11.43 -4.20 -12.88
CA THR A 261 -12.28 -3.68 -13.96
C THR A 261 -13.20 -2.63 -13.38
N TYR A 262 -13.02 -1.39 -13.80
CA TYR A 262 -14.05 -0.38 -13.59
C TYR A 262 -15.20 -0.69 -14.57
N SER A 263 -16.28 -1.26 -14.06
CA SER A 263 -17.52 -1.37 -14.83
C SER A 263 -18.12 0.03 -14.92
N THR A 264 -17.84 0.73 -16.02
CA THR A 264 -18.70 1.83 -16.45
C THR A 264 -20.00 1.20 -16.92
N GLY A 265 -21.05 1.26 -16.08
CA GLY A 265 -22.37 0.80 -16.45
C GLY A 265 -22.76 1.33 -17.84
N THR A 266 -23.26 0.44 -18.70
CA THR A 266 -23.93 0.63 -19.99
C THR A 266 -23.16 0.49 -21.30
N THR A 267 -21.85 0.39 -21.32
CA THR A 267 -21.18 -0.03 -22.57
C THR A 267 -20.27 -1.23 -22.28
N GLN A 268 -20.73 -2.44 -22.59
CA GLN A 268 -19.88 -3.61 -22.76
C GLN A 268 -18.97 -3.42 -23.98
N GLY A 269 -18.05 -2.47 -23.88
CA GLY A 269 -16.88 -2.49 -24.73
C GLY A 269 -15.94 -3.55 -24.16
N ASN A 270 -15.66 -4.61 -24.91
CA ASN A 270 -14.60 -5.55 -24.63
C ASN A 270 -13.24 -4.85 -24.71
N PHE A 271 -12.96 -3.95 -23.76
CA PHE A 271 -11.64 -3.42 -23.59
C PHE A 271 -10.80 -4.54 -22.99
N LYS A 272 -9.91 -5.12 -23.79
CA LYS A 272 -8.86 -6.01 -23.33
C LYS A 272 -8.01 -5.22 -22.34
N GLN A 273 -8.26 -5.39 -21.06
CA GLN A 273 -7.44 -4.74 -20.02
C GLN A 273 -6.12 -5.50 -19.93
N ASN A 274 -5.06 -4.80 -20.21
CA ASN A 274 -3.70 -5.32 -20.04
C ASN A 274 -3.30 -5.29 -18.57
N GLY A 275 -2.43 -6.20 -18.17
CA GLY A 275 -1.96 -6.27 -16.79
C GLY A 275 -1.12 -5.05 -16.36
N ILE A 276 -0.95 -4.91 -15.06
CA ILE A 276 -0.08 -3.89 -14.45
C ILE A 276 1.25 -4.53 -14.09
N LEU A 277 2.33 -4.02 -14.67
CA LEU A 277 3.68 -4.33 -14.27
C LEU A 277 4.09 -3.39 -13.14
N GLN A 278 4.61 -3.94 -12.05
CA GLN A 278 5.04 -3.18 -10.87
C GLN A 278 6.52 -3.47 -10.61
N LEU A 279 7.30 -2.40 -10.49
CA LEU A 279 8.70 -2.42 -10.13
C LEU A 279 8.87 -1.86 -8.72
N TYR A 280 9.74 -2.47 -7.97
CA TYR A 280 10.07 -2.10 -6.62
C TYR A 280 11.59 -1.98 -6.45
N PHE A 281 12.02 -0.92 -5.83
CA PHE A 281 13.40 -0.67 -5.42
C PHE A 281 13.44 -0.38 -3.93
N ARG A 282 14.41 -0.98 -3.23
CA ARG A 282 14.71 -0.68 -1.83
C ARG A 282 16.21 -0.49 -1.66
N TYR A 283 16.55 0.57 -0.95
CA TYR A 283 17.86 0.76 -0.36
C TYR A 283 17.73 0.70 1.16
N GLU A 284 18.58 -0.08 1.82
CA GLU A 284 18.69 -0.17 3.28
C GLU A 284 20.10 0.22 3.68
N GLY A 285 20.23 1.18 4.58
CA GLY A 285 21.51 1.53 5.18
C GLY A 285 22.11 0.37 5.95
N ARG A 286 23.41 0.42 6.22
CA ARG A 286 24.12 -0.62 6.97
C ARG A 286 23.48 -0.79 8.34
N GLN A 287 23.03 -1.98 8.66
CA GLN A 287 22.52 -2.30 10.01
C GLN A 287 23.68 -2.31 10.99
N ASP A 288 23.49 -1.71 12.16
CA ASP A 288 24.42 -1.88 13.28
C ASP A 288 24.37 -3.37 13.71
N THR A 289 25.52 -4.01 13.81
CA THR A 289 25.70 -5.45 14.06
C THR A 289 25.03 -5.96 15.34
N ARG A 290 24.54 -5.06 16.19
CA ARG A 290 23.81 -5.37 17.43
C ARG A 290 22.35 -5.76 17.23
N SER A 291 21.80 -5.58 16.01
CA SER A 291 20.37 -5.82 15.67
C SER A 291 20.17 -7.04 14.76
N THR A 292 21.02 -8.06 14.83
CA THR A 292 21.05 -9.18 13.85
C THR A 292 19.82 -10.09 13.82
N ASN A 293 18.86 -9.97 14.74
CA ASN A 293 17.76 -10.93 14.89
C ASN A 293 16.37 -10.37 14.63
N ARG A 294 16.21 -9.20 13.99
CA ARG A 294 14.87 -8.61 13.86
C ARG A 294 14.36 -8.61 12.44
N LEU A 295 13.19 -9.20 12.35
CA LEU A 295 12.18 -9.15 11.29
C LEU A 295 12.62 -8.48 9.98
N LYS A 296 13.13 -9.27 9.06
CA LYS A 296 13.38 -8.87 7.68
C LYS A 296 12.15 -9.09 6.80
N PHE A 297 10.96 -8.94 7.38
CA PHE A 297 9.68 -9.06 6.68
C PHE A 297 9.39 -7.89 5.75
N TYR A 298 9.91 -6.74 6.09
CA TYR A 298 9.52 -5.49 5.46
C TYR A 298 10.37 -5.19 4.26
#